data_121ee47d9d12d0eb6c7e18e5ed6e64e3
#
_entry.id   121ee47d9d12d0eb6c7e18e5ed6e64e3
#
_cell.length_a   1.000
_cell.length_b   1.000
_cell.length_c   1.000
_cell.angle_alpha   90.00
_cell.angle_beta   90.00
_cell.angle_gamma   90.00
#
_symmetry.space_group_name_H-M   'P 1'
#
loop_
_entity.id
_entity.type
_entity.pdbx_description
1 polymer ?
#
loop_
_entity_poly.entity_id
_entity_poly.type
_entity_poly.pdbx_seq_one_letter_code
_entity_poly.pdbx_strand_id
1 'polypeptide(L)'
;MQEQPPKAEHTAEEKINWLRLATKFSADGDLKGMRACAQEVDRLVTGDVDATAVNAEVALYSGRIDEAEELVEKVLRVQPRHPRARMVQAGLAALEFRLDDEIPLLADLIEELTYKAKVLGEEDLSYTIYHQMLRRARGWLADALYLAGEAKGAAHELLMSSRLADESDEAAELYSKYLFMRNYRYLGAKDGRLKAAVYDGMNVVRPYAHDNVARSLQKKLRIGYISPDFREHSVSYFLPPLLRHFDGEQFIVFCYATGRSDAVTERLRTRRVTWRDLRGRPPRTAARLIAEDKIDILVDLSGHSQDNTLPIMAYRPAPVQISGIGYINTTGMSAIDYFLSDEICIPKGDAAAEIGFTEQILRLPHSHLCYVPEEIRAMPEAGYEPPLRKNGYITFGSFNNFAKVTDEILLLWRGILEAVRGSKLVIKGKIASIDSGIHFAKKRLSILNYDLRRVEFRPYSPDYLEQYRDIDIALDTAPYNGGLTTCEALYMGVPVISLRGRTHGSRFGASILTNAGVRELIVENDINYVRRAVQLAESPKLLEAYHMGLRANMKRSPLMDTQGYMNELESAYREIWEKFCRTSPSS
;
A
#
# COMPACT_ATOMS: atom_id res chain seq x y z
N MET A 1 45.22 -36.55 23.89
CA MET A 1 43.99 -36.57 24.69
C MET A 1 43.24 -35.25 24.35
N GLN A 2 42.19 -35.31 23.54
CA GLN A 2 41.28 -34.17 23.37
C GLN A 2 40.44 -34.11 24.66
N GLU A 3 40.58 -33.06 25.42
CA GLU A 3 39.71 -32.79 26.54
C GLU A 3 38.27 -32.59 26.00
N GLN A 4 37.34 -33.40 26.48
CA GLN A 4 35.91 -33.16 26.24
C GLN A 4 35.54 -31.86 26.96
N PRO A 5 34.82 -30.92 26.32
CA PRO A 5 34.36 -29.72 27.00
C PRO A 5 33.54 -30.10 28.24
N PRO A 6 33.59 -29.29 29.30
CA PRO A 6 32.85 -29.59 30.51
C PRO A 6 31.36 -29.69 30.23
N LYS A 7 30.63 -30.60 30.90
CA LYS A 7 29.21 -30.88 30.72
C LYS A 7 28.32 -29.63 30.62
N ALA A 8 28.68 -28.57 31.35
CA ALA A 8 27.95 -27.29 31.35
C ALA A 8 28.05 -26.53 30.02
N GLU A 9 29.20 -26.53 29.35
CA GLU A 9 29.39 -25.87 28.05
C GLU A 9 28.62 -26.61 26.96
N HIS A 10 28.62 -27.94 26.97
CA HIS A 10 27.84 -28.74 26.01
C HIS A 10 26.33 -28.52 26.17
N THR A 11 25.83 -28.40 27.39
CA THR A 11 24.41 -28.09 27.68
C THR A 11 24.04 -26.69 27.21
N ALA A 12 24.92 -25.70 27.36
CA ALA A 12 24.67 -24.32 26.89
C ALA A 12 24.61 -24.26 25.36
N GLU A 13 25.53 -24.90 24.67
CA GLU A 13 25.53 -24.97 23.20
C GLU A 13 24.28 -25.69 22.64
N GLU A 14 23.91 -26.82 23.26
CA GLU A 14 22.68 -27.56 22.89
C GLU A 14 21.43 -26.70 23.10
N LYS A 15 21.32 -25.96 24.18
CA LYS A 15 20.24 -24.99 24.44
C LYS A 15 20.17 -23.93 23.35
N ILE A 16 21.29 -23.29 22.99
CA ILE A 16 21.33 -22.26 21.95
C ILE A 16 20.86 -22.84 20.60
N ASN A 17 21.26 -24.06 20.26
CA ASN A 17 20.80 -24.72 19.03
C ASN A 17 19.28 -24.92 19.00
N TRP A 18 18.64 -25.31 20.10
CA TRP A 18 17.19 -25.41 20.20
C TRP A 18 16.51 -24.04 20.09
N LEU A 19 17.04 -22.99 20.69
CA LEU A 19 16.51 -21.64 20.59
C LEU A 19 16.65 -21.06 19.19
N ARG A 20 17.74 -21.39 18.47
CA ARG A 20 17.93 -21.03 17.07
C ARG A 20 16.88 -21.71 16.19
N LEU A 21 16.63 -23.00 16.42
CA LEU A 21 15.60 -23.76 15.70
C LEU A 21 14.19 -23.21 16.01
N ALA A 22 13.90 -22.87 17.28
CA ALA A 22 12.63 -22.23 17.65
C ALA A 22 12.44 -20.89 16.93
N THR A 23 13.52 -20.11 16.75
CA THR A 23 13.46 -18.82 16.03
C THR A 23 13.17 -19.03 14.54
N LYS A 24 13.74 -20.09 13.93
CA LYS A 24 13.42 -20.47 12.57
C LYS A 24 11.96 -20.92 12.43
N PHE A 25 11.49 -21.81 13.29
CA PHE A 25 10.08 -22.24 13.28
C PHE A 25 9.10 -21.07 13.52
N SER A 26 9.50 -20.09 14.30
CA SER A 26 8.72 -18.86 14.48
C SER A 26 8.58 -18.07 13.16
N ALA A 27 9.66 -17.95 12.38
CA ALA A 27 9.63 -17.32 11.07
C ALA A 27 8.75 -18.09 10.07
N ASP A 28 8.78 -19.42 10.13
CA ASP A 28 7.99 -20.31 9.26
C ASP A 28 6.52 -20.46 9.71
N GLY A 29 6.15 -19.90 10.88
CA GLY A 29 4.82 -20.06 11.47
C GLY A 29 4.54 -21.47 12.03
N ASP A 30 5.57 -22.31 12.22
CA ASP A 30 5.44 -23.67 12.78
C ASP A 30 5.40 -23.65 14.30
N LEU A 31 4.19 -23.41 14.84
CA LEU A 31 3.96 -23.38 16.28
C LEU A 31 4.19 -24.74 16.98
N LYS A 32 4.07 -25.86 16.25
CA LYS A 32 4.36 -27.19 16.80
C LYS A 32 5.85 -27.39 16.97
N GLY A 33 6.63 -27.02 15.97
CA GLY A 33 8.07 -27.03 16.02
C GLY A 33 8.62 -26.13 17.14
N MET A 34 8.10 -24.92 17.28
CA MET A 34 8.46 -24.01 18.39
C MET A 34 8.20 -24.65 19.76
N ARG A 35 7.03 -25.25 19.97
CA ARG A 35 6.67 -25.91 21.24
C ARG A 35 7.60 -27.09 21.55
N ALA A 36 7.94 -27.88 20.54
CA ALA A 36 8.90 -28.99 20.70
C ALA A 36 10.28 -28.48 21.15
N CYS A 37 10.76 -27.39 20.53
CA CYS A 37 12.01 -26.75 20.95
C CYS A 37 11.96 -26.26 22.40
N ALA A 38 10.87 -25.61 22.82
CA ALA A 38 10.70 -25.18 24.20
C ALA A 38 10.74 -26.36 25.20
N GLN A 39 10.13 -27.49 24.86
CA GLN A 39 10.16 -28.70 25.67
C GLN A 39 11.59 -29.26 25.81
N GLU A 40 12.37 -29.27 24.73
CA GLU A 40 13.77 -29.72 24.81
C GLU A 40 14.64 -28.77 25.63
N VAL A 41 14.44 -27.46 25.51
CA VAL A 41 15.15 -26.47 26.37
C VAL A 41 14.79 -26.69 27.85
N ASP A 42 13.51 -26.89 28.17
CA ASP A 42 13.06 -27.15 29.55
C ASP A 42 13.57 -28.50 30.10
N ARG A 43 13.74 -29.50 29.23
CA ARG A 43 14.37 -30.78 29.57
C ARG A 43 15.85 -30.64 29.96
N LEU A 44 16.56 -29.73 29.26
CA LEU A 44 17.94 -29.42 29.57
C LEU A 44 18.10 -28.64 30.87
N VAL A 45 17.19 -27.68 31.09
CA VAL A 45 17.18 -26.80 32.27
C VAL A 45 15.73 -26.60 32.70
N THR A 46 15.29 -27.33 33.72
CA THR A 46 13.90 -27.29 34.20
C THR A 46 13.54 -25.87 34.69
N GLY A 47 12.43 -25.33 34.20
CA GLY A 47 11.95 -23.97 34.49
C GLY A 47 12.77 -22.88 33.78
N ASP A 48 13.36 -23.22 32.64
CA ASP A 48 14.19 -22.28 31.86
C ASP A 48 13.38 -21.08 31.37
N VAL A 49 13.97 -19.90 31.51
CA VAL A 49 13.37 -18.62 31.17
C VAL A 49 13.18 -18.48 29.65
N ASP A 50 14.13 -18.98 28.85
CA ASP A 50 14.03 -18.94 27.38
C ASP A 50 12.94 -19.89 26.88
N ALA A 51 12.80 -21.10 27.48
CA ALA A 51 11.71 -22.02 27.16
C ALA A 51 10.34 -21.40 27.45
N THR A 52 10.23 -20.70 28.60
CA THR A 52 9.00 -19.97 28.97
C THR A 52 8.72 -18.84 27.96
N ALA A 53 9.72 -18.12 27.49
CA ALA A 53 9.58 -17.06 26.50
C ALA A 53 9.17 -17.60 25.10
N VAL A 54 9.66 -18.77 24.68
CA VAL A 54 9.19 -19.44 23.46
C VAL A 54 7.72 -19.85 23.58
N ASN A 55 7.31 -20.40 24.75
CA ASN A 55 5.90 -20.75 25.00
C ASN A 55 4.99 -19.51 25.02
N ALA A 56 5.45 -18.36 25.52
CA ALA A 56 4.72 -17.10 25.44
C ALA A 56 4.49 -16.67 23.98
N GLU A 57 5.51 -16.80 23.14
CA GLU A 57 5.39 -16.50 21.70
C GLU A 57 4.42 -17.48 21.00
N VAL A 58 4.45 -18.77 21.33
CA VAL A 58 3.49 -19.77 20.85
C VAL A 58 2.05 -19.45 21.30
N ALA A 59 1.87 -18.99 22.53
CA ALA A 59 0.57 -18.59 23.06
C ALA A 59 0.02 -17.38 22.30
N LEU A 60 0.83 -16.35 22.07
CA LEU A 60 0.48 -15.16 21.28
C LEU A 60 -0.03 -15.56 19.88
N TYR A 61 0.77 -16.32 19.13
CA TYR A 61 0.38 -16.72 17.76
C TYR A 61 -0.76 -17.74 17.70
N SER A 62 -1.04 -18.41 18.80
CA SER A 62 -2.21 -19.29 18.94
C SER A 62 -3.49 -18.53 19.34
N GLY A 63 -3.42 -17.21 19.55
CA GLY A 63 -4.53 -16.38 20.02
C GLY A 63 -4.89 -16.58 21.51
N ARG A 64 -4.02 -17.21 22.30
CA ARG A 64 -4.21 -17.43 23.74
C ARG A 64 -3.58 -16.26 24.50
N ILE A 65 -4.26 -15.12 24.48
CA ILE A 65 -3.73 -13.83 24.91
C ILE A 65 -3.40 -13.83 26.40
N ASP A 66 -4.34 -14.23 27.28
CA ASP A 66 -4.15 -14.26 28.73
C ASP A 66 -2.93 -15.12 29.14
N GLU A 67 -2.76 -16.28 28.47
CA GLU A 67 -1.61 -17.16 28.70
C GLU A 67 -0.30 -16.51 28.25
N ALA A 68 -0.33 -15.79 27.13
CA ALA A 68 0.86 -15.08 26.65
C ALA A 68 1.28 -13.98 27.63
N GLU A 69 0.33 -13.21 28.16
CA GLU A 69 0.56 -12.18 29.17
C GLU A 69 1.17 -12.75 30.45
N GLU A 70 0.58 -13.82 31.01
CA GLU A 70 1.06 -14.48 32.23
C GLU A 70 2.52 -14.98 32.05
N LEU A 71 2.80 -15.62 30.90
CA LEU A 71 4.15 -16.13 30.61
C LEU A 71 5.15 -15.02 30.42
N VAL A 72 4.77 -13.93 29.73
CA VAL A 72 5.65 -12.74 29.58
C VAL A 72 5.97 -12.12 30.92
N GLU A 73 4.97 -11.90 31.78
CA GLU A 73 5.22 -11.36 33.12
C GLU A 73 6.16 -12.25 33.94
N LYS A 74 5.98 -13.56 33.89
CA LYS A 74 6.85 -14.52 34.57
C LYS A 74 8.30 -14.38 34.11
N VAL A 75 8.53 -14.28 32.79
CA VAL A 75 9.86 -14.10 32.22
C VAL A 75 10.47 -12.76 32.63
N LEU A 76 9.73 -11.66 32.48
CA LEU A 76 10.23 -10.31 32.73
C LEU A 76 10.46 -10.02 34.22
N ARG A 77 9.81 -10.71 35.15
CA ARG A 77 10.14 -10.65 36.59
C ARG A 77 11.53 -11.19 36.88
N VAL A 78 11.98 -12.22 36.14
CA VAL A 78 13.31 -12.84 36.33
C VAL A 78 14.36 -12.11 35.49
N GLN A 79 14.03 -11.77 34.26
CA GLN A 79 14.90 -11.12 33.29
C GLN A 79 14.19 -9.96 32.61
N PRO A 80 14.19 -8.74 33.16
CA PRO A 80 13.43 -7.59 32.68
C PRO A 80 13.74 -7.16 31.23
N ARG A 81 14.93 -7.49 30.72
CA ARG A 81 15.34 -7.19 29.34
C ARG A 81 15.39 -8.43 28.43
N HIS A 82 14.62 -9.48 28.73
CA HIS A 82 14.59 -10.67 27.91
C HIS A 82 14.07 -10.39 26.51
N PRO A 83 14.86 -10.52 25.43
CA PRO A 83 14.49 -10.00 24.11
C PRO A 83 13.21 -10.63 23.54
N ARG A 84 13.06 -11.98 23.61
CA ARG A 84 11.89 -12.68 23.10
C ARG A 84 10.62 -12.31 23.87
N ALA A 85 10.68 -12.20 25.20
CA ALA A 85 9.52 -11.79 25.99
C ALA A 85 9.08 -10.36 25.66
N ARG A 86 10.03 -9.45 25.42
CA ARG A 86 9.74 -8.08 24.98
C ARG A 86 9.16 -8.04 23.57
N MET A 87 9.57 -8.94 22.65
CA MET A 87 8.91 -9.10 21.36
C MET A 87 7.45 -9.52 21.54
N VAL A 88 7.17 -10.50 22.42
CA VAL A 88 5.80 -10.93 22.71
C VAL A 88 4.99 -9.79 23.34
N GLN A 89 5.59 -9.03 24.28
CA GLN A 89 4.95 -7.85 24.88
C GLN A 89 4.58 -6.79 23.82
N ALA A 90 5.48 -6.54 22.85
CA ALA A 90 5.18 -5.66 21.73
C ALA A 90 4.04 -6.22 20.84
N GLY A 91 4.04 -7.53 20.58
CA GLY A 91 2.95 -8.18 19.85
C GLY A 91 1.59 -8.10 20.55
N LEU A 92 1.56 -8.21 21.88
CA LEU A 92 0.35 -7.99 22.69
C LEU A 92 -0.14 -6.55 22.58
N ALA A 93 0.76 -5.56 22.66
CA ALA A 93 0.43 -4.16 22.46
C ALA A 93 -0.11 -3.88 21.06
N ALA A 94 0.47 -4.53 20.03
CA ALA A 94 0.03 -4.41 18.64
C ALA A 94 -1.41 -4.94 18.44
N LEU A 95 -1.77 -6.07 19.05
CA LEU A 95 -3.12 -6.65 18.97
C LEU A 95 -4.19 -5.71 19.52
N GLU A 96 -3.86 -4.92 20.54
CA GLU A 96 -4.73 -3.93 21.16
C GLU A 96 -4.57 -2.53 20.56
N PHE A 97 -3.76 -2.39 19.51
CA PHE A 97 -3.41 -1.10 18.90
C PHE A 97 -2.86 -0.07 19.90
N ARG A 98 -2.12 -0.51 20.92
CA ARG A 98 -1.46 0.37 21.91
C ARG A 98 -0.12 0.90 21.37
N LEU A 99 -0.19 1.76 20.35
CA LEU A 99 1.00 2.31 19.67
C LEU A 99 1.91 3.09 20.62
N ASP A 100 1.35 3.71 21.67
CA ASP A 100 2.11 4.45 22.69
C ASP A 100 3.05 3.53 23.49
N ASP A 101 2.71 2.25 23.64
CA ASP A 101 3.52 1.23 24.29
C ASP A 101 4.42 0.51 23.28
N GLU A 102 3.84 0.12 22.13
CA GLU A 102 4.49 -0.70 21.11
C GLU A 102 5.73 -0.01 20.50
N ILE A 103 5.57 1.25 20.04
CA ILE A 103 6.64 1.97 19.33
C ILE A 103 7.89 2.16 20.20
N PRO A 104 7.81 2.72 21.43
CA PRO A 104 9.01 2.88 22.24
C PRO A 104 9.63 1.56 22.68
N LEU A 105 8.82 0.52 22.95
CA LEU A 105 9.30 -0.80 23.30
C LEU A 105 10.10 -1.44 22.16
N LEU A 106 9.59 -1.39 20.93
CA LEU A 106 10.29 -1.90 19.75
C LEU A 106 11.54 -1.08 19.42
N ALA A 107 11.50 0.24 19.59
CA ALA A 107 12.67 1.10 19.36
C ALA A 107 13.82 0.77 20.31
N ASP A 108 13.56 0.64 21.64
CA ASP A 108 14.58 0.25 22.63
C ASP A 108 15.09 -1.19 22.39
N LEU A 109 14.19 -2.10 22.01
CA LEU A 109 14.57 -3.48 21.68
C LEU A 109 15.47 -3.56 20.44
N ILE A 110 15.19 -2.78 19.41
CA ILE A 110 16.01 -2.68 18.18
C ILE A 110 17.41 -2.17 18.50
N GLU A 111 17.54 -1.16 19.38
CA GLU A 111 18.83 -0.64 19.81
C GLU A 111 19.63 -1.74 20.52
N GLU A 112 19.02 -2.45 21.46
CA GLU A 112 19.64 -3.56 22.18
C GLU A 112 20.07 -4.70 21.24
N LEU A 113 19.18 -5.15 20.37
CA LEU A 113 19.46 -6.25 19.44
C LEU A 113 20.56 -5.87 18.43
N THR A 114 20.58 -4.62 17.97
CA THR A 114 21.64 -4.08 17.10
C THR A 114 23.00 -4.15 17.79
N TYR A 115 23.05 -3.76 19.06
CA TYR A 115 24.27 -3.85 19.85
C TYR A 115 24.73 -5.30 20.03
N LYS A 116 23.81 -6.21 20.42
CA LYS A 116 24.13 -7.63 20.61
C LYS A 116 24.63 -8.29 19.31
N ALA A 117 23.96 -8.09 18.19
CA ALA A 117 24.38 -8.63 16.91
C ALA A 117 25.77 -8.12 16.49
N LYS A 118 26.08 -6.85 16.77
CA LYS A 118 27.40 -6.28 16.47
C LYS A 118 28.52 -6.84 17.36
N VAL A 119 28.25 -7.10 18.64
CA VAL A 119 29.24 -7.57 19.60
C VAL A 119 29.56 -9.05 19.41
N LEU A 120 28.55 -9.88 19.14
CA LEU A 120 28.73 -11.33 19.01
C LEU A 120 29.46 -11.71 17.71
N GLY A 121 29.16 -11.02 16.59
CA GLY A 121 29.67 -11.38 15.26
C GLY A 121 28.99 -12.64 14.69
N GLU A 122 29.22 -12.88 13.41
CA GLU A 122 28.51 -13.94 12.65
C GLU A 122 28.90 -15.37 13.05
N GLU A 123 30.06 -15.56 13.70
CA GLU A 123 30.55 -16.87 14.13
C GLU A 123 29.88 -17.35 15.44
N ASP A 124 29.23 -16.49 16.19
CA ASP A 124 28.54 -16.86 17.44
C ASP A 124 27.19 -17.51 17.14
N LEU A 125 26.91 -18.64 17.77
CA LEU A 125 25.67 -19.39 17.57
C LEU A 125 24.41 -18.58 17.90
N SER A 126 24.51 -17.64 18.84
CA SER A 126 23.41 -16.76 19.25
C SER A 126 23.18 -15.60 18.26
N TYR A 127 24.13 -15.29 17.39
CA TYR A 127 24.03 -14.20 16.41
C TYR A 127 22.77 -14.34 15.55
N THR A 128 22.54 -15.53 14.99
CA THR A 128 21.37 -15.80 14.14
C THR A 128 20.04 -15.51 14.87
N ILE A 129 19.95 -15.83 16.17
CA ILE A 129 18.75 -15.56 16.99
C ILE A 129 18.49 -14.05 17.06
N TYR A 130 19.50 -13.27 17.44
CA TYR A 130 19.37 -11.82 17.60
C TYR A 130 19.20 -11.11 16.26
N HIS A 131 19.85 -11.60 15.20
CA HIS A 131 19.73 -11.06 13.84
C HIS A 131 18.29 -11.22 13.30
N GLN A 132 17.71 -12.40 13.40
CA GLN A 132 16.33 -12.65 12.97
C GLN A 132 15.31 -11.89 13.85
N MET A 133 15.54 -11.79 15.15
CA MET A 133 14.69 -10.99 16.05
C MET A 133 14.77 -9.50 15.70
N LEU A 134 15.97 -8.97 15.42
CA LEU A 134 16.19 -7.59 15.00
C LEU A 134 15.41 -7.28 13.71
N ARG A 135 15.51 -8.17 12.72
CA ARG A 135 14.76 -8.03 11.46
C ARG A 135 13.26 -7.94 11.72
N ARG A 136 12.70 -8.86 12.52
CA ARG A 136 11.26 -8.89 12.84
C ARG A 136 10.83 -7.66 13.63
N ALA A 137 11.60 -7.24 14.63
CA ALA A 137 11.31 -6.04 15.42
C ALA A 137 11.23 -4.80 14.54
N ARG A 138 12.13 -4.66 13.54
CA ARG A 138 12.09 -3.57 12.57
C ARG A 138 10.84 -3.63 11.68
N GLY A 139 10.44 -4.83 11.23
CA GLY A 139 9.20 -5.01 10.48
C GLY A 139 7.96 -4.58 11.28
N TRP A 140 7.87 -4.99 12.54
CA TRP A 140 6.75 -4.61 13.43
C TRP A 140 6.77 -3.10 13.75
N LEU A 141 7.95 -2.52 13.98
CA LEU A 141 8.06 -1.08 14.18
C LEU A 141 7.62 -0.30 12.93
N ALA A 142 7.92 -0.81 11.74
CA ALA A 142 7.46 -0.20 10.50
C ALA A 142 5.93 -0.18 10.39
N ASP A 143 5.28 -1.29 10.74
CA ASP A 143 3.81 -1.39 10.74
C ASP A 143 3.18 -0.45 11.77
N ALA A 144 3.72 -0.40 13.00
CA ALA A 144 3.27 0.51 14.04
C ALA A 144 3.44 1.99 13.65
N LEU A 145 4.60 2.36 13.09
CA LEU A 145 4.86 3.72 12.59
C LEU A 145 3.92 4.10 11.45
N TYR A 146 3.62 3.16 10.54
CA TYR A 146 2.65 3.41 9.48
C TYR A 146 1.25 3.69 10.03
N LEU A 147 0.80 2.92 11.02
CA LEU A 147 -0.48 3.14 11.71
C LEU A 147 -0.51 4.49 12.46
N ALA A 148 0.62 4.92 13.02
CA ALA A 148 0.79 6.23 13.66
C ALA A 148 0.88 7.39 12.65
N GLY A 149 0.89 7.12 11.33
CA GLY A 149 1.04 8.13 10.29
C GLY A 149 2.48 8.57 10.00
N GLU A 150 3.48 7.85 10.55
CA GLU A 150 4.91 8.14 10.43
C GLU A 150 5.56 7.38 9.25
N ALA A 151 5.05 7.61 8.03
CA ALA A 151 5.49 6.90 6.82
C ALA A 151 7.00 6.98 6.54
N LYS A 152 7.68 8.06 7.00
CA LYS A 152 9.13 8.20 6.87
C LYS A 152 9.88 7.18 7.71
N GLY A 153 9.50 7.05 8.98
CA GLY A 153 10.06 6.06 9.89
C GLY A 153 9.77 4.65 9.40
N ALA A 154 8.51 4.38 9.03
CA ALA A 154 8.10 3.09 8.48
C ALA A 154 8.94 2.66 7.26
N ALA A 155 9.17 3.56 6.31
CA ALA A 155 10.02 3.28 5.15
C ALA A 155 11.48 2.98 5.55
N HIS A 156 12.03 3.68 6.55
CA HIS A 156 13.38 3.42 7.05
C HIS A 156 13.49 2.01 7.64
N GLU A 157 12.56 1.65 8.51
CA GLU A 157 12.59 0.34 9.19
C GLU A 157 12.36 -0.82 8.22
N LEU A 158 11.49 -0.67 7.20
CA LEU A 158 11.33 -1.66 6.14
C LEU A 158 12.61 -1.87 5.33
N LEU A 159 13.32 -0.79 4.98
CA LEU A 159 14.60 -0.91 4.28
C LEU A 159 15.65 -1.62 5.13
N MET A 160 15.72 -1.29 6.42
CA MET A 160 16.67 -1.96 7.33
C MET A 160 16.29 -3.43 7.53
N SER A 161 15.00 -3.75 7.68
CA SER A 161 14.51 -5.12 7.79
C SER A 161 14.80 -5.94 6.52
N SER A 162 14.59 -5.37 5.32
CA SER A 162 14.92 -6.02 4.04
C SER A 162 16.40 -6.39 3.92
N ARG A 163 17.30 -5.53 4.44
CA ARG A 163 18.75 -5.78 4.41
C ARG A 163 19.21 -6.88 5.38
N LEU A 164 18.38 -7.18 6.37
CA LEU A 164 18.63 -8.21 7.39
C LEU A 164 17.95 -9.54 7.04
N ALA A 165 17.17 -9.60 5.96
CA ALA A 165 16.50 -10.83 5.57
C ALA A 165 17.51 -11.83 4.99
N ASP A 166 17.48 -13.07 5.49
CA ASP A 166 18.37 -14.14 5.08
C ASP A 166 17.94 -14.75 3.72
N GLU A 167 16.63 -14.73 3.43
CA GLU A 167 16.06 -15.27 2.20
C GLU A 167 15.74 -14.16 1.20
N SER A 168 16.05 -14.41 -0.08
CA SER A 168 15.85 -13.43 -1.16
C SER A 168 14.38 -13.01 -1.34
N ASP A 169 13.45 -13.95 -1.20
CA ASP A 169 12.02 -13.69 -1.39
C ASP A 169 11.48 -12.78 -0.29
N GLU A 170 11.89 -12.99 0.97
CA GLU A 170 11.55 -12.14 2.09
C GLU A 170 12.18 -10.75 1.96
N ALA A 171 13.46 -10.70 1.58
CA ALA A 171 14.15 -9.44 1.31
C ALA A 171 13.41 -8.62 0.24
N ALA A 172 12.98 -9.27 -0.84
CA ALA A 172 12.23 -8.64 -1.92
C ALA A 172 10.84 -8.17 -1.47
N GLU A 173 10.12 -8.95 -0.66
CA GLU A 173 8.82 -8.55 -0.12
C GLU A 173 8.94 -7.28 0.75
N LEU A 174 9.86 -7.26 1.70
CA LEU A 174 10.12 -6.11 2.57
C LEU A 174 10.59 -4.89 1.77
N TYR A 175 11.42 -5.10 0.73
CA TYR A 175 11.87 -4.04 -0.15
C TYR A 175 10.71 -3.47 -1.00
N SER A 176 9.80 -4.31 -1.45
CA SER A 176 8.57 -3.91 -2.15
C SER A 176 7.69 -3.01 -1.26
N LYS A 177 7.48 -3.39 0.01
CA LYS A 177 6.79 -2.57 1.01
C LYS A 177 7.50 -1.22 1.24
N TYR A 178 8.84 -1.23 1.29
CA TYR A 178 9.65 0.00 1.36
C TYR A 178 9.40 0.91 0.15
N LEU A 179 9.40 0.37 -1.07
CA LEU A 179 9.14 1.15 -2.28
C LEU A 179 7.73 1.77 -2.27
N PHE A 180 6.74 1.04 -1.78
CA PHE A 180 5.39 1.58 -1.60
C PHE A 180 5.38 2.74 -0.60
N MET A 181 5.98 2.57 0.59
CA MET A 181 6.04 3.61 1.64
C MET A 181 6.74 4.88 1.20
N ARG A 182 7.72 4.78 0.31
CA ARG A 182 8.42 5.96 -0.23
C ARG A 182 7.50 6.93 -0.96
N ASN A 183 6.40 6.45 -1.56
CA ASN A 183 5.48 7.30 -2.31
C ASN A 183 4.75 8.33 -1.43
N TYR A 184 4.74 8.16 -0.12
CA TYR A 184 4.18 9.13 0.83
C TYR A 184 5.08 10.37 1.06
N ARG A 185 6.20 10.47 0.36
CA ARG A 185 7.17 11.55 0.53
C ARG A 185 7.53 12.20 -0.80
N TYR A 186 7.99 13.46 -0.73
CA TYR A 186 8.58 14.12 -1.89
C TYR A 186 9.89 13.42 -2.30
N LEU A 187 9.91 12.85 -3.49
CA LEU A 187 11.04 12.11 -4.04
C LEU A 187 11.42 12.66 -5.40
N GLY A 188 12.73 12.69 -5.70
CA GLY A 188 13.19 12.93 -7.06
C GLY A 188 12.87 11.74 -7.95
N ALA A 189 12.33 11.98 -9.14
CA ALA A 189 11.95 10.93 -10.09
C ALA A 189 13.10 9.95 -10.38
N LYS A 190 14.30 10.48 -10.68
CA LYS A 190 15.50 9.67 -10.95
C LYS A 190 15.91 8.80 -9.75
N ASP A 191 15.89 9.34 -8.53
CA ASP A 191 16.19 8.55 -7.32
C ASP A 191 15.12 7.47 -7.10
N GLY A 192 13.84 7.78 -7.34
CA GLY A 192 12.75 6.81 -7.30
C GLY A 192 13.01 5.62 -8.22
N ARG A 193 13.32 5.88 -9.50
CA ARG A 193 13.66 4.84 -10.49
C ARG A 193 14.86 3.99 -10.09
N LEU A 194 15.96 4.63 -9.63
CA LEU A 194 17.15 3.88 -9.23
C LEU A 194 16.89 2.94 -8.05
N LYS A 195 16.08 3.37 -7.09
CA LYS A 195 15.68 2.53 -5.95
C LYS A 195 14.74 1.39 -6.40
N ALA A 196 13.79 1.68 -7.29
CA ALA A 196 12.90 0.64 -7.82
C ALA A 196 13.66 -0.42 -8.61
N ALA A 197 14.65 -0.04 -9.43
CA ALA A 197 15.47 -0.98 -10.21
C ALA A 197 16.27 -1.98 -9.35
N VAL A 198 16.51 -1.71 -8.07
CA VAL A 198 17.13 -2.68 -7.14
C VAL A 198 16.22 -3.89 -6.94
N TYR A 199 14.90 -3.70 -6.95
CA TYR A 199 13.92 -4.77 -6.79
C TYR A 199 13.98 -5.81 -7.90
N ASP A 200 14.27 -5.38 -9.15
CA ASP A 200 14.45 -6.31 -10.29
C ASP A 200 15.56 -7.33 -10.02
N GLY A 201 16.69 -6.87 -9.50
CA GLY A 201 17.83 -7.72 -9.12
C GLY A 201 17.54 -8.69 -7.97
N MET A 202 16.48 -8.45 -7.17
CA MET A 202 16.05 -9.36 -6.10
C MET A 202 15.14 -10.48 -6.61
N ASN A 203 14.57 -10.36 -7.82
CA ASN A 203 13.61 -11.30 -8.41
C ASN A 203 14.21 -12.06 -9.61
N VAL A 204 15.37 -12.66 -9.40
CA VAL A 204 16.08 -13.38 -10.46
C VAL A 204 15.42 -14.73 -10.72
N VAL A 205 14.64 -14.80 -11.78
CA VAL A 205 13.95 -16.02 -12.25
C VAL A 205 14.20 -16.24 -13.73
N ARG A 206 13.95 -17.46 -14.23
CA ARG A 206 14.01 -17.74 -15.67
C ARG A 206 12.68 -17.35 -16.32
N PRO A 207 12.62 -16.31 -17.17
CA PRO A 207 11.40 -15.90 -17.83
C PRO A 207 10.96 -16.88 -18.92
N TYR A 208 9.68 -16.87 -19.25
CA TYR A 208 9.15 -17.59 -20.43
C TYR A 208 9.64 -16.92 -21.71
N ALA A 209 10.01 -17.77 -22.70
CA ALA A 209 10.32 -17.31 -24.05
C ALA A 209 9.04 -17.16 -24.89
N HIS A 210 9.01 -16.15 -25.77
CA HIS A 210 7.84 -15.80 -26.59
C HIS A 210 8.13 -15.85 -28.10
N ASP A 211 9.15 -16.59 -28.53
CA ASP A 211 9.57 -16.67 -29.93
C ASP A 211 8.49 -17.30 -30.82
N ASN A 212 7.72 -18.23 -30.28
CA ASN A 212 6.69 -18.99 -30.98
C ASN A 212 5.27 -18.35 -30.87
N VAL A 213 5.15 -17.13 -30.38
CA VAL A 213 3.85 -16.45 -30.29
C VAL A 213 3.41 -16.01 -31.69
N ALA A 214 2.18 -16.35 -32.06
CA ALA A 214 1.60 -15.94 -33.34
C ALA A 214 1.44 -14.41 -33.40
N ARG A 215 2.25 -13.77 -34.24
CA ARG A 215 2.35 -12.32 -34.43
C ARG A 215 1.34 -11.82 -35.50
N SER A 216 0.07 -12.14 -35.32
CA SER A 216 -0.99 -11.68 -36.22
C SER A 216 -1.63 -10.40 -35.70
N LEU A 217 -1.72 -9.38 -36.55
CA LEU A 217 -2.39 -8.11 -36.23
C LEU A 217 -3.93 -8.27 -36.18
N GLN A 218 -4.45 -9.30 -36.87
CA GLN A 218 -5.89 -9.54 -37.00
C GLN A 218 -6.46 -10.45 -35.90
N LYS A 219 -5.60 -11.02 -35.06
CA LYS A 219 -6.08 -11.96 -34.05
C LYS A 219 -6.88 -11.26 -32.95
N LYS A 220 -7.83 -11.98 -32.38
CA LYS A 220 -8.49 -11.61 -31.15
C LYS A 220 -7.49 -11.69 -29.99
N LEU A 221 -7.20 -10.57 -29.33
CA LEU A 221 -6.19 -10.51 -28.28
C LEU A 221 -6.71 -11.07 -26.95
N ARG A 222 -5.87 -11.87 -26.29
CA ARG A 222 -6.12 -12.40 -24.95
C ARG A 222 -5.49 -11.47 -23.91
N ILE A 223 -6.34 -10.76 -23.18
CA ILE A 223 -5.92 -9.80 -22.15
C ILE A 223 -6.08 -10.45 -20.78
N GLY A 224 -5.04 -10.50 -20.00
CA GLY A 224 -5.06 -10.96 -18.61
C GLY A 224 -4.96 -9.78 -17.66
N TYR A 225 -5.85 -9.69 -16.68
CA TYR A 225 -5.72 -8.78 -15.54
C TYR A 225 -5.36 -9.58 -14.30
N ILE A 226 -4.28 -9.20 -13.61
CA ILE A 226 -3.83 -9.89 -12.40
C ILE A 226 -3.81 -8.93 -11.21
N SER A 227 -4.40 -9.34 -10.08
CA SER A 227 -4.46 -8.52 -8.87
C SER A 227 -4.85 -9.32 -7.62
N PRO A 228 -4.39 -8.94 -6.43
CA PRO A 228 -4.95 -9.37 -5.15
C PRO A 228 -6.26 -8.64 -4.82
N ASP A 229 -6.60 -7.55 -5.54
CA ASP A 229 -7.60 -6.56 -5.16
C ASP A 229 -8.92 -6.66 -5.93
N PHE A 230 -9.25 -7.81 -6.52
CA PHE A 230 -10.59 -8.11 -7.01
C PHE A 230 -11.60 -8.35 -5.86
N ARG A 231 -11.62 -7.44 -4.90
CA ARG A 231 -12.37 -7.49 -3.64
C ARG A 231 -12.75 -6.08 -3.20
N GLU A 232 -13.30 -5.91 -2.01
CA GLU A 232 -13.51 -4.56 -1.46
C GLU A 232 -12.16 -3.87 -1.24
N HIS A 233 -11.83 -3.01 -2.20
CA HIS A 233 -10.58 -2.25 -2.26
C HIS A 233 -10.77 -1.01 -3.15
N SER A 234 -9.89 0.00 -2.96
CA SER A 234 -9.95 1.25 -3.75
C SER A 234 -9.86 1.03 -5.27
N VAL A 235 -9.09 0.04 -5.70
CA VAL A 235 -8.91 -0.30 -7.13
C VAL A 235 -10.21 -0.80 -7.76
N SER A 236 -11.05 -1.50 -7.00
CA SER A 236 -12.27 -2.16 -7.53
C SER A 236 -13.25 -1.20 -8.17
N TYR A 237 -13.25 0.07 -7.78
CA TYR A 237 -14.12 1.11 -8.35
C TYR A 237 -13.72 1.55 -9.77
N PHE A 238 -12.55 1.09 -10.26
CA PHE A 238 -12.01 1.37 -11.58
C PHE A 238 -11.96 0.11 -12.48
N LEU A 239 -12.34 -1.06 -11.96
CA LEU A 239 -12.29 -2.33 -12.70
C LEU A 239 -13.50 -2.65 -13.56
N PRO A 240 -14.74 -2.20 -13.28
CA PRO A 240 -15.90 -2.58 -14.07
C PRO A 240 -15.75 -2.35 -15.59
N PRO A 241 -15.16 -1.25 -16.08
CA PRO A 241 -14.94 -1.07 -17.51
C PRO A 241 -14.14 -2.22 -18.14
N LEU A 242 -13.04 -2.63 -17.49
CA LEU A 242 -12.14 -3.68 -17.98
C LEU A 242 -12.82 -5.05 -18.09
N LEU A 243 -13.81 -5.33 -17.23
CA LEU A 243 -14.43 -6.64 -17.08
C LEU A 243 -15.78 -6.75 -17.78
N ARG A 244 -16.42 -5.62 -18.10
CA ARG A 244 -17.79 -5.60 -18.62
C ARG A 244 -17.96 -4.89 -19.94
N HIS A 245 -17.14 -3.84 -20.21
CA HIS A 245 -17.34 -2.94 -21.34
C HIS A 245 -16.34 -3.12 -22.48
N PHE A 246 -15.51 -4.18 -22.43
CA PHE A 246 -14.57 -4.50 -23.50
C PHE A 246 -15.28 -5.02 -24.77
N ASP A 247 -14.68 -4.75 -25.95
CA ASP A 247 -15.14 -5.28 -27.23
C ASP A 247 -14.88 -6.78 -27.32
N GLY A 248 -15.92 -7.57 -27.11
CA GLY A 248 -15.86 -9.03 -27.17
C GLY A 248 -15.57 -9.61 -28.57
N GLU A 249 -15.65 -8.84 -29.65
CA GLU A 249 -15.25 -9.30 -30.99
C GLU A 249 -13.73 -9.22 -31.18
N GLN A 250 -13.08 -8.27 -30.51
CA GLN A 250 -11.65 -8.05 -30.65
C GLN A 250 -10.81 -8.61 -29.49
N PHE A 251 -11.41 -8.82 -28.31
CA PHE A 251 -10.70 -9.20 -27.09
C PHE A 251 -11.33 -10.38 -26.37
N ILE A 252 -10.49 -11.18 -25.69
CA ILE A 252 -10.88 -12.22 -24.73
C ILE A 252 -10.21 -11.87 -23.41
N VAL A 253 -11.02 -11.72 -22.36
CA VAL A 253 -10.53 -11.24 -21.07
C VAL A 253 -10.42 -12.37 -20.04
N PHE A 254 -9.32 -12.39 -19.32
CA PHE A 254 -9.03 -13.27 -18.20
C PHE A 254 -8.78 -12.45 -16.93
N CYS A 255 -9.25 -12.94 -15.78
CA CYS A 255 -8.92 -12.43 -14.46
C CYS A 255 -8.16 -13.46 -13.66
N TYR A 256 -7.03 -13.07 -13.11
CA TYR A 256 -6.17 -13.86 -12.24
C TYR A 256 -6.22 -13.27 -10.83
N ALA A 257 -7.09 -13.81 -9.98
CA ALA A 257 -7.26 -13.33 -8.60
C ALA A 257 -6.26 -14.04 -7.68
N THR A 258 -5.39 -13.26 -7.03
CA THR A 258 -4.41 -13.78 -6.06
C THR A 258 -4.82 -13.53 -4.61
N GLY A 259 -5.75 -12.60 -4.35
CA GLY A 259 -6.25 -12.28 -3.03
C GLY A 259 -7.51 -13.04 -2.62
N ARG A 260 -8.01 -12.76 -1.42
CA ARG A 260 -9.28 -13.31 -0.90
C ARG A 260 -10.48 -12.82 -1.73
N SER A 261 -11.52 -13.64 -1.78
CA SER A 261 -12.80 -13.27 -2.37
C SER A 261 -13.79 -12.73 -1.33
N ASP A 262 -14.65 -11.80 -1.73
CA ASP A 262 -15.73 -11.23 -0.94
C ASP A 262 -16.95 -10.86 -1.81
N ALA A 263 -17.91 -10.11 -1.26
CA ALA A 263 -19.11 -9.69 -1.98
C ALA A 263 -18.81 -8.80 -3.20
N VAL A 264 -17.73 -8.01 -3.18
CA VAL A 264 -17.30 -7.20 -4.32
C VAL A 264 -16.72 -8.10 -5.42
N THR A 265 -15.99 -9.15 -5.05
CA THR A 265 -15.49 -10.16 -6.01
C THR A 265 -16.64 -10.75 -6.81
N GLU A 266 -17.74 -11.12 -6.13
CA GLU A 266 -18.91 -11.71 -6.83
C GLU A 266 -19.61 -10.68 -7.73
N ARG A 267 -19.61 -9.40 -7.37
CA ARG A 267 -20.12 -8.33 -8.25
C ARG A 267 -19.22 -8.11 -9.46
N LEU A 268 -17.90 -8.22 -9.33
CA LEU A 268 -16.95 -8.06 -10.44
C LEU A 268 -17.01 -9.25 -11.42
N ARG A 269 -17.36 -10.45 -10.96
CA ARG A 269 -17.48 -11.63 -11.82
C ARG A 269 -18.55 -11.44 -12.89
N THR A 270 -18.21 -11.79 -14.11
CA THR A 270 -19.09 -11.76 -15.25
C THR A 270 -18.87 -13.01 -16.12
N ARG A 271 -19.90 -13.47 -16.83
CA ARG A 271 -19.79 -14.62 -17.75
C ARG A 271 -18.95 -14.33 -18.99
N ARG A 272 -18.63 -13.06 -19.26
CA ARG A 272 -17.79 -12.64 -20.38
C ARG A 272 -16.29 -12.84 -20.12
N VAL A 273 -15.88 -13.04 -18.86
CA VAL A 273 -14.50 -13.11 -18.43
C VAL A 273 -14.16 -14.52 -17.92
N THR A 274 -13.02 -15.05 -18.34
CA THR A 274 -12.49 -16.28 -17.76
C THR A 274 -11.81 -15.97 -16.42
N TRP A 275 -12.34 -16.50 -15.34
CA TRP A 275 -11.82 -16.25 -13.98
C TRP A 275 -10.93 -17.40 -13.50
N ARG A 276 -9.73 -17.08 -13.02
CA ARG A 276 -8.76 -17.99 -12.43
C ARG A 276 -8.47 -17.60 -10.98
N ASP A 277 -8.66 -18.51 -10.03
CA ASP A 277 -8.23 -18.34 -8.64
C ASP A 277 -6.78 -18.84 -8.50
N LEU A 278 -5.87 -17.91 -8.23
CA LEU A 278 -4.44 -18.18 -8.02
C LEU A 278 -4.03 -18.00 -6.55
N ARG A 279 -4.96 -17.77 -5.64
CA ARG A 279 -4.70 -17.56 -4.22
C ARG A 279 -3.89 -18.71 -3.62
N GLY A 280 -2.80 -18.36 -2.90
CA GLY A 280 -1.90 -19.33 -2.26
C GLY A 280 -1.05 -20.16 -3.24
N ARG A 281 -1.09 -19.86 -4.54
CA ARG A 281 -0.23 -20.52 -5.52
C ARG A 281 1.17 -19.90 -5.49
N PRO A 282 2.24 -20.71 -5.44
CA PRO A 282 3.60 -20.19 -5.61
C PRO A 282 3.74 -19.40 -6.93
N PRO A 283 4.55 -18.33 -6.98
CA PRO A 283 4.67 -17.46 -8.15
C PRO A 283 4.97 -18.22 -9.46
N ARG A 284 5.87 -19.21 -9.41
CA ARG A 284 6.19 -20.07 -10.57
C ARG A 284 4.99 -20.85 -11.08
N THR A 285 4.15 -21.38 -10.17
CA THR A 285 2.96 -22.14 -10.55
C THR A 285 1.89 -21.24 -11.16
N ALA A 286 1.70 -20.05 -10.56
CA ALA A 286 0.77 -19.05 -11.08
C ALA A 286 1.20 -18.58 -12.49
N ALA A 287 2.48 -18.25 -12.67
CA ALA A 287 3.03 -17.86 -13.98
C ALA A 287 2.83 -18.96 -15.04
N ARG A 288 3.02 -20.24 -14.68
CA ARG A 288 2.76 -21.35 -15.60
C ARG A 288 1.31 -21.40 -16.07
N LEU A 289 0.35 -21.28 -15.17
CA LEU A 289 -1.08 -21.28 -15.52
C LEU A 289 -1.45 -20.11 -16.44
N ILE A 290 -0.86 -18.93 -16.24
CA ILE A 290 -1.06 -17.77 -17.12
C ILE A 290 -0.47 -18.03 -18.50
N ALA A 291 0.74 -18.60 -18.59
CA ALA A 291 1.39 -18.95 -19.85
C ALA A 291 0.61 -20.02 -20.63
N GLU A 292 0.03 -21.02 -19.95
CA GLU A 292 -0.84 -22.05 -20.54
C GLU A 292 -2.12 -21.45 -21.15
N ASP A 293 -2.67 -20.36 -20.55
CA ASP A 293 -3.80 -19.62 -21.10
C ASP A 293 -3.42 -18.78 -22.34
N LYS A 294 -2.13 -18.72 -22.72
CA LYS A 294 -1.63 -17.99 -23.91
C LYS A 294 -2.07 -16.53 -23.97
N ILE A 295 -1.87 -15.84 -22.85
CA ILE A 295 -2.19 -14.41 -22.74
C ILE A 295 -1.24 -13.61 -23.64
N ASP A 296 -1.78 -12.65 -24.39
CA ASP A 296 -1.02 -11.75 -25.26
C ASP A 296 -0.51 -10.52 -24.51
N ILE A 297 -1.38 -9.94 -23.68
CA ILE A 297 -1.06 -8.77 -22.86
C ILE A 297 -1.52 -9.07 -21.44
N LEU A 298 -0.58 -9.05 -20.49
CA LEU A 298 -0.86 -9.21 -19.06
C LEU A 298 -0.73 -7.86 -18.35
N VAL A 299 -1.75 -7.47 -17.62
CA VAL A 299 -1.81 -6.19 -16.90
C VAL A 299 -1.82 -6.46 -15.40
N ASP A 300 -0.75 -6.07 -14.73
CA ASP A 300 -0.67 -6.01 -13.28
C ASP A 300 -1.42 -4.77 -12.77
N LEU A 301 -2.32 -4.97 -11.79
CA LEU A 301 -3.15 -3.92 -11.22
C LEU A 301 -2.75 -3.55 -9.79
N SER A 302 -1.58 -4.00 -9.32
CA SER A 302 -1.16 -3.84 -7.93
C SER A 302 0.19 -3.13 -7.76
N GLY A 303 1.15 -3.30 -8.67
CA GLY A 303 2.51 -2.80 -8.51
C GLY A 303 3.09 -3.23 -7.15
N HIS A 304 3.73 -2.34 -6.42
CA HIS A 304 4.31 -2.61 -5.09
C HIS A 304 3.30 -2.51 -3.92
N SER A 305 1.98 -2.54 -4.18
CA SER A 305 1.00 -2.61 -3.08
C SER A 305 1.12 -3.93 -2.30
N GLN A 306 0.44 -4.00 -1.16
CA GLN A 306 0.45 -5.21 -0.34
C GLN A 306 -0.08 -6.43 -1.11
N ASP A 307 0.50 -7.61 -0.86
CA ASP A 307 0.16 -8.88 -1.51
C ASP A 307 0.29 -8.86 -3.04
N ASN A 308 1.19 -8.03 -3.57
CA ASN A 308 1.34 -7.76 -5.00
C ASN A 308 1.74 -8.99 -5.83
N THR A 309 1.60 -8.85 -7.14
CA THR A 309 1.79 -9.91 -8.13
C THR A 309 3.12 -9.82 -8.89
N LEU A 310 3.99 -8.88 -8.53
CA LEU A 310 5.27 -8.66 -9.22
C LEU A 310 6.18 -9.91 -9.27
N PRO A 311 6.26 -10.77 -8.22
CA PRO A 311 7.00 -12.05 -8.32
C PRO A 311 6.47 -12.98 -9.40
N ILE A 312 5.17 -12.92 -9.76
CA ILE A 312 4.59 -13.68 -10.86
C ILE A 312 4.98 -13.04 -12.21
N MET A 313 4.91 -11.69 -12.28
CA MET A 313 5.28 -10.91 -13.46
C MET A 313 6.76 -11.10 -13.84
N ALA A 314 7.65 -11.34 -12.86
CA ALA A 314 9.08 -11.60 -13.09
C ALA A 314 9.32 -12.79 -14.03
N TYR A 315 8.48 -13.83 -13.97
CA TYR A 315 8.55 -14.97 -14.90
C TYR A 315 8.14 -14.63 -16.34
N ARG A 316 7.63 -13.44 -16.59
CA ARG A 316 7.18 -12.96 -17.90
C ARG A 316 6.22 -13.95 -18.58
N PRO A 317 5.06 -14.33 -17.96
CA PRO A 317 4.14 -15.32 -18.51
C PRO A 317 3.38 -14.85 -19.75
N ALA A 318 3.47 -13.59 -20.13
CA ALA A 318 2.91 -13.03 -21.37
C ALA A 318 3.96 -12.23 -22.15
N PRO A 319 3.85 -12.17 -23.50
CA PRO A 319 4.82 -11.46 -24.35
C PRO A 319 4.85 -9.95 -24.13
N VAL A 320 3.72 -9.34 -23.76
CA VAL A 320 3.63 -7.93 -23.39
C VAL A 320 3.08 -7.81 -21.97
N GLN A 321 3.76 -7.06 -21.13
CA GLN A 321 3.38 -6.86 -19.73
C GLN A 321 3.26 -5.37 -19.39
N ILE A 322 2.19 -5.03 -18.67
CA ILE A 322 1.85 -3.66 -18.28
C ILE A 322 1.64 -3.63 -16.77
N SER A 323 2.02 -2.56 -16.08
CA SER A 323 1.56 -2.25 -14.73
C SER A 323 0.80 -0.92 -14.71
N GLY A 324 -0.21 -0.79 -13.85
CA GLY A 324 -0.97 0.46 -13.72
C GLY A 324 -2.22 0.34 -12.86
N ILE A 325 -3.00 1.42 -12.79
CA ILE A 325 -4.25 1.58 -12.02
C ILE A 325 -4.02 1.54 -10.50
N GLY A 326 -3.57 0.41 -9.94
CA GLY A 326 -3.42 0.26 -8.47
C GLY A 326 -2.11 0.76 -7.90
N TYR A 327 -1.14 1.15 -8.73
CA TYR A 327 0.14 1.69 -8.29
C TYR A 327 0.48 3.01 -9.01
N ILE A 328 1.27 3.83 -8.35
CA ILE A 328 1.46 5.24 -8.73
C ILE A 328 2.88 5.58 -9.19
N ASN A 329 3.75 4.60 -9.33
CA ASN A 329 5.16 4.81 -9.67
C ASN A 329 5.69 3.62 -10.48
N THR A 330 6.93 3.73 -10.97
CA THR A 330 7.62 2.62 -11.65
C THR A 330 7.69 1.38 -10.76
N THR A 331 7.54 0.21 -11.35
CA THR A 331 7.79 -1.07 -10.67
C THR A 331 9.27 -1.38 -10.54
N GLY A 332 10.11 -0.77 -11.40
CA GLY A 332 11.54 -1.03 -11.47
C GLY A 332 11.92 -2.31 -12.20
N MET A 333 10.94 -3.09 -12.67
CA MET A 333 11.15 -4.44 -13.23
C MET A 333 11.38 -4.41 -14.74
N SER A 334 12.44 -5.08 -15.19
CA SER A 334 12.74 -5.31 -16.61
C SER A 334 11.73 -6.21 -17.31
N ALA A 335 11.00 -7.03 -16.54
CA ALA A 335 9.93 -7.90 -17.04
C ALA A 335 8.66 -7.14 -17.45
N ILE A 336 8.48 -5.88 -17.03
CA ILE A 336 7.30 -5.05 -17.35
C ILE A 336 7.67 -4.04 -18.42
N ASP A 337 6.97 -4.11 -19.56
CA ASP A 337 7.28 -3.31 -20.74
C ASP A 337 6.72 -1.89 -20.65
N TYR A 338 5.49 -1.76 -20.10
CA TYR A 338 4.74 -0.50 -20.09
C TYR A 338 4.18 -0.17 -18.71
N PHE A 339 4.13 1.12 -18.43
CA PHE A 339 3.37 1.68 -17.30
C PHE A 339 2.19 2.48 -17.83
N LEU A 340 0.96 2.10 -17.42
CA LEU A 340 -0.27 2.78 -17.83
C LEU A 340 -0.42 4.11 -17.10
N SER A 341 -0.53 5.19 -17.86
CA SER A 341 -0.69 6.56 -17.38
C SER A 341 -1.61 7.35 -18.32
N ASP A 342 -1.69 8.66 -18.10
CA ASP A 342 -2.41 9.60 -18.97
C ASP A 342 -1.58 10.86 -19.27
N GLU A 343 -2.07 11.68 -20.22
CA GLU A 343 -1.41 12.91 -20.66
C GLU A 343 -1.33 14.00 -19.56
N ILE A 344 -2.10 13.87 -18.47
CA ILE A 344 -2.06 14.81 -17.33
C ILE A 344 -1.01 14.38 -16.31
N CYS A 345 -0.98 13.07 -15.98
CA CYS A 345 -0.04 12.53 -15.00
C CYS A 345 1.39 12.51 -15.53
N ILE A 346 1.58 12.08 -16.79
CA ILE A 346 2.89 12.08 -17.47
C ILE A 346 2.69 12.65 -18.87
N PRO A 347 2.76 14.00 -19.05
CA PRO A 347 2.63 14.61 -20.36
C PRO A 347 3.70 14.12 -21.33
N LYS A 348 3.36 13.98 -22.60
CA LYS A 348 4.32 13.61 -23.63
C LYS A 348 5.42 14.66 -23.73
N GLY A 349 6.68 14.21 -23.64
CA GLY A 349 7.85 15.08 -23.69
C GLY A 349 8.22 15.72 -22.33
N ASP A 350 7.53 15.41 -21.24
CA ASP A 350 7.97 15.76 -19.88
C ASP A 350 9.08 14.80 -19.42
N ALA A 351 10.29 15.05 -19.94
CA ALA A 351 11.46 14.22 -19.64
C ALA A 351 11.75 14.12 -18.13
N ALA A 352 11.36 15.12 -17.34
CA ALA A 352 11.55 15.12 -15.89
C ALA A 352 10.61 14.13 -15.18
N ALA A 353 9.41 13.90 -15.72
CA ALA A 353 8.50 12.87 -15.22
C ALA A 353 8.85 11.49 -15.80
N GLU A 354 9.15 11.40 -17.10
CA GLU A 354 9.49 10.13 -17.78
C GLU A 354 10.73 9.45 -17.22
N ILE A 355 11.75 10.21 -16.82
CA ILE A 355 12.99 9.67 -16.24
C ILE A 355 12.75 8.85 -14.95
N GLY A 356 11.58 9.02 -14.32
CA GLY A 356 11.18 8.29 -13.12
C GLY A 356 10.80 6.83 -13.35
N PHE A 357 10.68 6.38 -14.60
CA PHE A 357 10.19 5.05 -14.94
C PHE A 357 11.26 4.20 -15.62
N THR A 358 11.25 2.90 -15.36
CA THR A 358 12.01 1.88 -16.10
C THR A 358 11.23 1.41 -17.32
N GLU A 359 9.91 1.41 -17.22
CA GLU A 359 8.96 1.02 -18.25
C GLU A 359 8.75 2.15 -19.29
N GLN A 360 8.29 1.78 -20.48
CA GLN A 360 7.76 2.75 -21.43
C GLN A 360 6.38 3.24 -20.94
N ILE A 361 6.07 4.51 -21.14
CA ILE A 361 4.80 5.07 -20.69
C ILE A 361 3.72 4.83 -21.75
N LEU A 362 2.69 4.05 -21.38
CA LEU A 362 1.46 3.89 -22.16
C LEU A 362 0.46 4.96 -21.71
N ARG A 363 0.27 6.01 -22.53
CA ARG A 363 -0.54 7.18 -22.20
C ARG A 363 -1.92 7.09 -22.82
N LEU A 364 -2.96 7.24 -21.98
CA LEU A 364 -4.31 7.51 -22.48
C LEU A 364 -4.51 9.02 -22.65
N PRO A 365 -5.28 9.48 -23.64
CA PRO A 365 -5.55 10.89 -23.87
C PRO A 365 -6.27 11.59 -22.71
N HIS A 366 -7.20 10.86 -22.07
CA HIS A 366 -7.93 11.30 -20.90
C HIS A 366 -7.34 10.67 -19.62
N SER A 367 -8.18 10.23 -18.69
CA SER A 367 -7.71 9.61 -17.46
C SER A 367 -7.33 8.13 -17.68
N HIS A 368 -6.23 7.68 -17.05
CA HIS A 368 -5.92 6.25 -16.93
C HIS A 368 -6.83 5.52 -15.93
N LEU A 369 -7.71 6.25 -15.24
CA LEU A 369 -8.74 5.75 -14.33
C LEU A 369 -10.13 6.03 -14.91
N CYS A 370 -11.05 5.06 -14.80
CA CYS A 370 -12.46 5.26 -15.10
C CYS A 370 -13.29 4.88 -13.87
N TYR A 371 -13.95 5.87 -13.27
CA TYR A 371 -14.64 5.71 -11.98
C TYR A 371 -16.08 5.23 -12.16
N VAL A 372 -16.39 4.03 -11.65
CA VAL A 372 -17.72 3.40 -11.80
C VAL A 372 -18.24 2.89 -10.45
N PRO A 373 -18.62 3.80 -9.52
CA PRO A 373 -18.95 3.42 -8.15
C PRO A 373 -20.24 2.61 -8.03
N GLU A 374 -21.25 2.91 -8.85
CA GLU A 374 -22.59 2.31 -8.75
C GLU A 374 -22.60 0.81 -9.11
N GLU A 375 -21.59 0.33 -9.85
CA GLU A 375 -21.41 -1.09 -10.11
C GLU A 375 -20.78 -1.87 -8.96
N ILE A 376 -20.15 -1.15 -8.02
CA ILE A 376 -19.47 -1.73 -6.85
C ILE A 376 -20.34 -1.67 -5.59
N ARG A 377 -21.02 -0.54 -5.36
CA ARG A 377 -21.90 -0.35 -4.20
C ARG A 377 -23.02 0.63 -4.48
N ALA A 378 -24.08 0.57 -3.67
CA ALA A 378 -25.08 1.62 -3.65
C ALA A 378 -24.46 2.93 -3.17
N MET A 379 -24.69 4.02 -3.91
CA MET A 379 -24.16 5.33 -3.58
C MET A 379 -25.25 6.18 -2.90
N PRO A 380 -24.90 6.92 -1.82
CA PRO A 380 -25.83 7.84 -1.20
C PRO A 380 -26.30 8.93 -2.17
N GLU A 381 -27.41 9.58 -1.87
CA GLU A 381 -27.84 10.76 -2.62
C GLU A 381 -26.84 11.90 -2.49
N ALA A 382 -26.74 12.71 -3.54
CA ALA A 382 -25.98 13.98 -3.56
C ALA A 382 -26.88 15.10 -4.10
N GLY A 383 -26.37 16.34 -4.09
CA GLY A 383 -27.15 17.50 -4.48
C GLY A 383 -27.87 18.11 -3.28
N TYR A 384 -27.12 18.35 -2.22
CA TYR A 384 -27.57 18.98 -0.98
C TYR A 384 -26.88 20.34 -0.76
N GLU A 385 -27.50 21.19 0.04
CA GLU A 385 -26.90 22.47 0.42
C GLU A 385 -25.59 22.25 1.21
N PRO A 386 -24.57 23.09 1.00
CA PRO A 386 -23.32 22.99 1.74
C PRO A 386 -23.55 23.17 3.25
N PRO A 387 -22.85 22.41 4.11
CA PRO A 387 -23.01 22.48 5.57
C PRO A 387 -22.81 23.88 6.17
N LEU A 388 -22.06 24.75 5.50
CA LEU A 388 -21.94 26.17 5.85
C LEU A 388 -23.32 26.84 6.08
N ARG A 389 -24.34 26.50 5.29
CA ARG A 389 -25.68 27.09 5.40
C ARG A 389 -26.32 26.83 6.77
N LYS A 390 -26.11 25.61 7.28
CA LYS A 390 -26.61 25.18 8.59
C LYS A 390 -25.70 25.61 9.74
N ASN A 391 -24.38 25.44 9.53
CA ASN A 391 -23.39 25.57 10.60
C ASN A 391 -22.95 27.02 10.86
N GLY A 392 -23.02 27.88 9.83
CA GLY A 392 -22.52 29.25 9.89
C GLY A 392 -20.98 29.36 9.83
N TYR A 393 -20.30 28.28 9.60
CA TYR A 393 -18.83 28.23 9.42
C TYR A 393 -18.45 27.17 8.39
N ILE A 394 -17.28 27.33 7.78
CA ILE A 394 -16.73 26.37 6.80
C ILE A 394 -16.16 25.15 7.51
N THR A 395 -16.47 23.97 6.99
CA THR A 395 -15.87 22.70 7.38
C THR A 395 -14.99 22.19 6.23
N PHE A 396 -13.67 22.20 6.45
CA PHE A 396 -12.73 21.52 5.60
C PHE A 396 -12.63 20.04 5.98
N GLY A 397 -12.33 19.14 5.02
CA GLY A 397 -12.20 17.73 5.34
C GLY A 397 -11.16 17.00 4.50
N SER A 398 -10.55 15.97 5.09
CA SER A 398 -9.72 15.01 4.37
C SER A 398 -10.03 13.59 4.85
N PHE A 399 -10.48 12.73 3.92
CA PHE A 399 -10.80 11.34 4.18
C PHE A 399 -9.70 10.41 3.63
N ASN A 400 -8.54 11.00 3.38
CA ASN A 400 -7.36 10.26 2.96
C ASN A 400 -6.73 9.46 4.13
N ASN A 401 -6.03 8.36 3.78
CA ASN A 401 -5.18 7.68 4.74
C ASN A 401 -4.18 8.69 5.37
N PHE A 402 -4.14 8.76 6.70
CA PHE A 402 -3.32 9.73 7.42
C PHE A 402 -1.82 9.60 7.14
N ALA A 403 -1.35 8.41 6.74
CA ALA A 403 0.03 8.22 6.29
C ALA A 403 0.39 9.07 5.04
N LYS A 404 -0.60 9.52 4.25
CA LYS A 404 -0.42 10.46 3.13
C LYS A 404 -0.28 11.91 3.59
N VAL A 405 -0.65 12.21 4.83
CA VAL A 405 -0.69 13.57 5.38
C VAL A 405 0.70 13.92 5.89
N THR A 406 1.48 14.64 5.08
CA THR A 406 2.83 15.10 5.44
C THR A 406 2.81 16.36 6.30
N ASP A 407 3.93 16.70 6.96
CA ASP A 407 4.01 17.94 7.74
C ASP A 407 3.88 19.17 6.86
N GLU A 408 4.40 19.11 5.63
CA GLU A 408 4.29 20.18 4.65
C GLU A 408 2.81 20.47 4.34
N ILE A 409 2.01 19.43 4.07
CA ILE A 409 0.57 19.62 3.79
C ILE A 409 -0.20 20.06 5.04
N LEU A 410 0.17 19.58 6.22
CA LEU A 410 -0.40 20.05 7.47
C LEU A 410 -0.14 21.55 7.70
N LEU A 411 1.05 22.05 7.39
CA LEU A 411 1.33 23.49 7.47
C LEU A 411 0.44 24.31 6.55
N LEU A 412 0.15 23.80 5.34
CA LEU A 412 -0.79 24.47 4.42
C LEU A 412 -2.23 24.47 4.98
N TRP A 413 -2.69 23.34 5.52
CA TRP A 413 -4.02 23.25 6.14
C TRP A 413 -4.14 24.14 7.36
N ARG A 414 -3.08 24.28 8.18
CA ARG A 414 -3.06 25.25 9.27
C ARG A 414 -3.22 26.67 8.73
N GLY A 415 -2.45 27.04 7.69
CA GLY A 415 -2.58 28.36 7.06
C GLY A 415 -3.99 28.64 6.53
N ILE A 416 -4.69 27.63 6.00
CA ILE A 416 -6.10 27.74 5.59
C ILE A 416 -6.99 28.04 6.81
N LEU A 417 -6.82 27.28 7.92
CA LEU A 417 -7.62 27.48 9.13
C LEU A 417 -7.37 28.87 9.75
N GLU A 418 -6.14 29.38 9.71
CA GLU A 418 -5.81 30.71 10.20
C GLU A 418 -6.47 31.81 9.34
N ALA A 419 -6.46 31.65 8.01
CA ALA A 419 -7.06 32.60 7.08
C ALA A 419 -8.59 32.57 7.11
N VAL A 420 -9.23 31.41 7.23
CA VAL A 420 -10.68 31.25 7.32
C VAL A 420 -11.09 31.11 8.79
N ARG A 421 -11.33 32.26 9.44
CA ARG A 421 -11.65 32.29 10.86
C ARG A 421 -12.92 31.50 11.19
N GLY A 422 -12.90 30.76 12.31
CA GLY A 422 -14.02 29.93 12.76
C GLY A 422 -14.21 28.62 11.99
N SER A 423 -13.47 28.37 10.91
CA SER A 423 -13.55 27.11 10.18
C SER A 423 -13.03 25.91 10.99
N LYS A 424 -13.46 24.73 10.62
CA LYS A 424 -13.04 23.45 11.23
C LYS A 424 -12.37 22.55 10.20
N LEU A 425 -11.58 21.60 10.67
CA LEU A 425 -10.94 20.54 9.87
C LEU A 425 -11.40 19.18 10.40
N VAL A 426 -11.96 18.36 9.51
CA VAL A 426 -12.30 16.96 9.78
C VAL A 426 -11.23 16.08 9.15
N ILE A 427 -10.57 15.25 9.96
CA ILE A 427 -9.64 14.21 9.51
C ILE A 427 -10.29 12.86 9.76
N LYS A 428 -10.62 12.12 8.68
CA LYS A 428 -11.27 10.83 8.78
C LYS A 428 -10.38 9.72 8.25
N GLY A 429 -10.27 8.63 9.00
CA GLY A 429 -9.49 7.48 8.59
C GLY A 429 -9.19 6.49 9.70
N LYS A 430 -8.43 5.44 9.39
CA LYS A 430 -8.08 4.38 10.35
C LYS A 430 -7.38 4.90 11.61
N ILE A 431 -6.55 5.92 11.50
CA ILE A 431 -5.87 6.52 12.65
C ILE A 431 -6.85 7.00 13.72
N ALA A 432 -8.02 7.49 13.31
CA ALA A 432 -9.07 7.94 14.22
C ALA A 432 -9.92 6.81 14.81
N SER A 433 -9.69 5.56 14.39
CA SER A 433 -10.30 4.36 14.97
C SER A 433 -9.42 3.73 16.07
N ILE A 434 -8.27 4.33 16.36
CA ILE A 434 -7.25 3.84 17.30
C ILE A 434 -6.96 4.97 18.28
N ASP A 435 -7.22 4.79 19.57
CA ASP A 435 -7.07 5.84 20.59
C ASP A 435 -5.63 6.37 20.64
N SER A 436 -4.62 5.50 20.66
CA SER A 436 -3.23 5.89 20.58
C SER A 436 -2.87 6.55 19.23
N GLY A 437 -3.51 6.15 18.13
CA GLY A 437 -3.38 6.81 16.84
C GLY A 437 -3.86 8.27 16.87
N ILE A 438 -4.99 8.52 17.52
CA ILE A 438 -5.48 9.89 17.77
C ILE A 438 -4.48 10.68 18.63
N HIS A 439 -3.86 10.03 19.64
CA HIS A 439 -2.83 10.64 20.48
C HIS A 439 -1.64 11.09 19.62
N PHE A 440 -1.08 10.20 18.79
CA PHE A 440 0.02 10.53 17.88
C PHE A 440 -0.34 11.67 16.92
N ALA A 441 -1.53 11.62 16.30
CA ALA A 441 -1.98 12.67 15.40
C ALA A 441 -2.12 14.03 16.11
N LYS A 442 -2.73 14.07 17.30
CA LYS A 442 -2.85 15.28 18.11
C LYS A 442 -1.50 15.82 18.55
N LYS A 443 -0.58 14.97 18.97
CA LYS A 443 0.80 15.35 19.32
C LYS A 443 1.50 16.01 18.14
N ARG A 444 1.43 15.40 16.94
CA ARG A 444 1.99 15.95 15.71
C ARG A 444 1.38 17.32 15.37
N LEU A 445 0.05 17.46 15.43
CA LEU A 445 -0.63 18.73 15.20
C LEU A 445 -0.25 19.79 16.23
N SER A 446 -0.07 19.41 17.50
CA SER A 446 0.37 20.33 18.56
C SER A 446 1.78 20.88 18.28
N ILE A 447 2.71 20.03 17.83
CA ILE A 447 4.07 20.43 17.43
C ILE A 447 4.00 21.45 16.27
N LEU A 448 3.04 21.29 15.37
CA LEU A 448 2.79 22.19 14.25
C LEU A 448 1.90 23.40 14.63
N ASN A 449 1.66 23.66 15.92
CA ASN A 449 0.90 24.77 16.45
C ASN A 449 -0.55 24.87 15.96
N TYR A 450 -1.26 23.74 15.87
CA TYR A 450 -2.70 23.73 15.59
C TYR A 450 -3.55 24.08 16.82
N ASP A 451 -4.64 24.82 16.62
CA ASP A 451 -5.72 24.87 17.60
C ASP A 451 -6.56 23.58 17.50
N LEU A 452 -6.28 22.61 18.37
CA LEU A 452 -6.94 21.30 18.36
C LEU A 452 -8.46 21.36 18.57
N ARG A 453 -9.02 22.47 19.09
CA ARG A 453 -10.48 22.64 19.21
C ARG A 453 -11.16 22.78 17.85
N ARG A 454 -10.39 23.09 16.81
CA ARG A 454 -10.85 23.23 15.43
C ARG A 454 -10.62 21.98 14.59
N VAL A 455 -10.04 20.91 15.17
CA VAL A 455 -9.75 19.66 14.47
C VAL A 455 -10.59 18.53 15.07
N GLU A 456 -11.37 17.87 14.22
CA GLU A 456 -12.18 16.72 14.55
C GLU A 456 -11.59 15.47 13.90
N PHE A 457 -11.38 14.41 14.70
CA PHE A 457 -10.97 13.10 14.21
C PHE A 457 -12.19 12.19 14.13
N ARG A 458 -12.46 11.63 12.95
CA ARG A 458 -13.57 10.69 12.73
C ARG A 458 -13.05 9.28 12.43
N PRO A 459 -13.51 8.26 13.15
CA PRO A 459 -13.15 6.87 12.89
C PRO A 459 -13.67 6.40 11.53
N TYR A 460 -13.09 5.31 11.04
CA TYR A 460 -13.66 4.59 9.91
C TYR A 460 -15.08 4.08 10.26
N SER A 461 -15.97 4.18 9.29
CA SER A 461 -17.35 3.68 9.43
C SER A 461 -17.85 3.19 8.07
N PRO A 462 -18.76 2.18 8.01
CA PRO A 462 -19.31 1.66 6.74
C PRO A 462 -20.09 2.71 5.94
N ASP A 463 -20.69 3.69 6.62
CA ASP A 463 -21.49 4.79 6.07
C ASP A 463 -20.66 6.06 5.80
N TYR A 464 -19.35 5.93 5.67
CA TYR A 464 -18.42 7.07 5.56
C TYR A 464 -18.76 8.03 4.40
N LEU A 465 -19.39 7.54 3.34
CA LEU A 465 -19.79 8.38 2.21
C LEU A 465 -20.86 9.41 2.60
N GLU A 466 -21.80 9.05 3.51
CA GLU A 466 -22.79 9.98 4.03
C GLU A 466 -22.12 11.18 4.77
N GLN A 467 -20.96 10.94 5.36
CA GLN A 467 -20.25 11.95 6.15
C GLN A 467 -19.60 13.03 5.28
N TYR A 468 -19.51 12.85 3.96
CA TYR A 468 -19.14 13.95 3.05
C TYR A 468 -20.17 15.10 3.09
N ARG A 469 -21.42 14.84 3.51
CA ARG A 469 -22.45 15.88 3.71
C ARG A 469 -22.10 16.89 4.78
N ASP A 470 -21.14 16.58 5.66
CA ASP A 470 -20.67 17.50 6.70
C ASP A 470 -19.47 18.35 6.26
N ILE A 471 -18.99 18.17 5.03
CA ILE A 471 -17.78 18.81 4.49
C ILE A 471 -18.16 19.81 3.40
N ASP A 472 -17.71 21.06 3.55
CA ASP A 472 -17.88 22.10 2.54
C ASP A 472 -16.83 21.99 1.42
N ILE A 473 -15.57 21.76 1.80
CA ILE A 473 -14.41 21.72 0.90
C ILE A 473 -13.49 20.58 1.33
N ALA A 474 -13.16 19.69 0.41
CA ALA A 474 -12.17 18.64 0.66
C ALA A 474 -10.75 19.14 0.33
N LEU A 475 -9.79 18.78 1.18
CA LEU A 475 -8.38 19.10 1.05
C LEU A 475 -7.62 17.82 0.67
N ASP A 476 -7.07 17.81 -0.55
CA ASP A 476 -6.26 16.69 -1.03
C ASP A 476 -4.89 16.66 -0.36
N THR A 477 -4.31 15.48 -0.28
CA THR A 477 -2.96 15.24 0.25
C THR A 477 -1.88 15.44 -0.82
N ALA A 478 -0.65 15.71 -0.37
CA ALA A 478 0.53 15.77 -1.23
C ALA A 478 1.76 15.22 -0.47
N PRO A 479 2.72 14.58 -1.17
CA PRO A 479 2.84 14.40 -2.62
C PRO A 479 2.00 13.24 -3.20
N TYR A 480 1.43 12.38 -2.38
CA TYR A 480 0.56 11.30 -2.81
C TYR A 480 -0.90 11.75 -2.73
N ASN A 481 -1.46 12.15 -3.87
CA ASN A 481 -2.84 12.61 -3.95
C ASN A 481 -3.86 11.48 -3.65
N GLY A 482 -5.08 11.88 -3.32
CA GLY A 482 -6.23 10.99 -3.32
C GLY A 482 -6.53 10.45 -4.72
N GLY A 483 -6.80 9.15 -4.83
CA GLY A 483 -7.37 8.54 -6.03
C GLY A 483 -8.87 8.37 -5.83
N LEU A 484 -9.27 7.24 -5.22
CA LEU A 484 -10.67 6.96 -4.89
C LEU A 484 -11.29 8.06 -4.02
N THR A 485 -10.62 8.52 -2.98
CA THR A 485 -11.14 9.54 -2.05
C THR A 485 -11.46 10.87 -2.74
N THR A 486 -10.67 11.24 -3.76
CA THR A 486 -10.95 12.43 -4.59
C THR A 486 -12.18 12.21 -5.46
N CYS A 487 -12.30 11.04 -6.10
CA CYS A 487 -13.49 10.67 -6.86
C CYS A 487 -14.76 10.65 -5.99
N GLU A 488 -14.67 10.06 -4.80
CA GLU A 488 -15.79 9.98 -3.85
C GLU A 488 -16.24 11.36 -3.37
N ALA A 489 -15.31 12.24 -2.98
CA ALA A 489 -15.63 13.60 -2.56
C ALA A 489 -16.40 14.35 -3.67
N LEU A 490 -15.87 14.35 -4.89
CA LEU A 490 -16.52 14.97 -6.05
C LEU A 490 -17.89 14.33 -6.34
N TYR A 491 -17.98 13.01 -6.26
CA TYR A 491 -19.23 12.29 -6.51
C TYR A 491 -20.29 12.55 -5.43
N MET A 492 -19.86 12.85 -4.20
CA MET A 492 -20.73 13.30 -3.10
C MET A 492 -21.02 14.81 -3.15
N GLY A 493 -20.56 15.53 -4.16
CA GLY A 493 -20.82 16.96 -4.34
C GLY A 493 -19.81 17.87 -3.68
N VAL A 494 -18.74 17.34 -3.07
CA VAL A 494 -17.76 18.14 -2.33
C VAL A 494 -16.59 18.53 -3.24
N PRO A 495 -16.33 19.84 -3.48
CA PRO A 495 -15.18 20.28 -4.28
C PRO A 495 -13.87 19.94 -3.58
N VAL A 496 -12.89 19.45 -4.34
CA VAL A 496 -11.56 19.02 -3.86
C VAL A 496 -10.49 19.97 -4.38
N ILE A 497 -9.70 20.57 -3.50
CA ILE A 497 -8.52 21.36 -3.89
C ILE A 497 -7.32 20.42 -3.91
N SER A 498 -6.64 20.30 -5.05
CA SER A 498 -5.50 19.42 -5.22
C SER A 498 -4.26 20.16 -5.70
N LEU A 499 -3.12 19.89 -5.04
CA LEU A 499 -1.82 20.42 -5.39
C LEU A 499 -1.14 19.51 -6.43
N ARG A 500 -0.91 20.05 -7.64
CA ARG A 500 -0.21 19.36 -8.71
C ARG A 500 1.29 19.33 -8.44
N GLY A 501 1.85 18.13 -8.34
CA GLY A 501 3.28 17.95 -8.17
C GLY A 501 4.02 17.58 -9.47
N ARG A 502 5.19 16.94 -9.32
CA ARG A 502 6.09 16.61 -10.43
C ARG A 502 6.13 15.11 -10.77
N THR A 503 5.60 14.26 -9.94
CA THR A 503 5.58 12.80 -10.14
C THR A 503 4.18 12.33 -10.52
N HIS A 504 4.07 11.15 -11.10
CA HIS A 504 2.79 10.55 -11.50
C HIS A 504 1.76 10.58 -10.35
N GLY A 505 2.09 10.03 -9.18
CA GLY A 505 1.17 9.98 -8.03
C GLY A 505 0.80 11.35 -7.44
N SER A 506 1.65 12.38 -7.63
CA SER A 506 1.37 13.76 -7.23
C SER A 506 0.57 14.57 -8.28
N ARG A 507 0.15 13.91 -9.36
CA ARG A 507 -0.70 14.47 -10.42
C ARG A 507 -2.03 13.74 -10.55
N PHE A 508 -2.32 12.75 -9.67
CA PHE A 508 -3.61 12.04 -9.67
C PHE A 508 -4.78 13.00 -9.49
N GLY A 509 -4.71 13.87 -8.48
CA GLY A 509 -5.73 14.89 -8.27
C GLY A 509 -5.92 15.78 -9.50
N ALA A 510 -4.83 16.21 -10.14
CA ALA A 510 -4.91 17.01 -11.36
C ALA A 510 -5.56 16.25 -12.53
N SER A 511 -5.26 14.95 -12.71
CA SER A 511 -5.91 14.12 -13.74
C SER A 511 -7.39 13.96 -13.45
N ILE A 512 -7.76 13.57 -12.23
CA ILE A 512 -9.16 13.38 -11.82
C ILE A 512 -9.97 14.67 -12.00
N LEU A 513 -9.48 15.80 -11.47
CA LEU A 513 -10.16 17.09 -11.55
C LEU A 513 -10.30 17.60 -13.00
N THR A 514 -9.27 17.38 -13.83
CA THR A 514 -9.33 17.72 -15.25
C THR A 514 -10.43 16.94 -15.97
N ASN A 515 -10.44 15.61 -15.75
CA ASN A 515 -11.39 14.72 -16.40
C ASN A 515 -12.79 14.75 -15.77
N ALA A 516 -12.93 15.29 -14.55
CA ALA A 516 -14.23 15.63 -13.93
C ALA A 516 -14.78 17.00 -14.36
N GLY A 517 -14.01 17.80 -15.12
CA GLY A 517 -14.44 19.11 -15.63
C GLY A 517 -14.32 20.26 -14.63
N VAL A 518 -13.45 20.15 -13.61
CA VAL A 518 -13.26 21.16 -12.53
C VAL A 518 -11.79 21.56 -12.37
N ARG A 519 -11.15 21.91 -13.49
CA ARG A 519 -9.71 22.25 -13.55
C ARG A 519 -9.31 23.42 -12.66
N GLU A 520 -10.23 24.33 -12.39
CA GLU A 520 -10.03 25.51 -11.53
C GLU A 520 -9.72 25.18 -10.07
N LEU A 521 -9.94 23.93 -9.66
CA LEU A 521 -9.60 23.42 -8.33
C LEU A 521 -8.16 22.85 -8.24
N ILE A 522 -7.46 22.78 -9.38
CA ILE A 522 -6.04 22.38 -9.46
C ILE A 522 -5.17 23.60 -9.18
N VAL A 523 -4.16 23.45 -8.35
CA VAL A 523 -3.21 24.49 -8.01
C VAL A 523 -1.77 24.01 -8.19
N GLU A 524 -0.86 24.93 -8.53
CA GLU A 524 0.52 24.61 -8.95
C GLU A 524 1.55 24.83 -7.83
N ASN A 525 1.18 25.45 -6.71
CA ASN A 525 2.08 25.72 -5.60
C ASN A 525 1.32 25.96 -4.28
N ASP A 526 2.06 25.95 -3.19
CA ASP A 526 1.58 26.06 -1.82
C ASP A 526 0.78 27.33 -1.57
N ILE A 527 1.24 28.47 -2.08
CA ILE A 527 0.54 29.78 -1.93
C ILE A 527 -0.84 29.71 -2.58
N ASN A 528 -0.92 29.15 -3.78
CA ASN A 528 -2.17 29.00 -4.50
C ASN A 528 -3.08 27.97 -3.87
N TYR A 529 -2.53 26.95 -3.18
CA TYR A 529 -3.31 25.97 -2.46
C TYR A 529 -4.13 26.64 -1.33
N VAL A 530 -3.46 27.41 -0.50
CA VAL A 530 -4.12 28.19 0.57
C VAL A 530 -5.08 29.23 -0.02
N ARG A 531 -4.62 30.00 -1.02
CA ARG A 531 -5.44 31.03 -1.66
C ARG A 531 -6.75 30.46 -2.24
N ARG A 532 -6.67 29.32 -2.95
CA ARG A 532 -7.86 28.70 -3.55
C ARG A 532 -8.86 28.24 -2.50
N ALA A 533 -8.39 27.66 -1.38
CA ALA A 533 -9.25 27.26 -0.28
C ALA A 533 -9.98 28.47 0.34
N VAL A 534 -9.26 29.56 0.55
CA VAL A 534 -9.84 30.81 1.07
C VAL A 534 -10.87 31.41 0.09
N GLN A 535 -10.52 31.53 -1.19
CA GLN A 535 -11.42 32.06 -2.22
C GLN A 535 -12.73 31.26 -2.32
N LEU A 536 -12.62 29.92 -2.23
CA LEU A 536 -13.81 29.06 -2.28
C LEU A 536 -14.64 29.19 -0.99
N ALA A 537 -14.01 29.27 0.17
CA ALA A 537 -14.67 29.49 1.45
C ALA A 537 -15.43 30.83 1.51
N GLU A 538 -14.91 31.85 0.83
CA GLU A 538 -15.52 33.19 0.71
C GLU A 538 -16.59 33.29 -0.39
N SER A 539 -16.88 32.19 -1.09
CA SER A 539 -17.80 32.15 -2.24
C SER A 539 -18.98 31.18 -2.01
N PRO A 540 -19.92 31.47 -1.09
CA PRO A 540 -21.01 30.55 -0.72
C PRO A 540 -21.88 30.10 -1.92
N LYS A 541 -22.11 30.98 -2.89
CA LYS A 541 -22.89 30.65 -4.10
C LYS A 541 -22.14 29.65 -5.00
N LEU A 542 -20.81 29.77 -5.09
CA LEU A 542 -20.00 28.83 -5.85
C LEU A 542 -19.93 27.46 -5.15
N LEU A 543 -19.80 27.45 -3.82
CA LEU A 543 -19.89 26.21 -3.04
C LEU A 543 -21.22 25.50 -3.25
N GLU A 544 -22.32 26.24 -3.19
CA GLU A 544 -23.66 25.70 -3.43
C GLU A 544 -23.78 25.11 -4.85
N ALA A 545 -23.24 25.78 -5.86
CA ALA A 545 -23.23 25.29 -7.23
C ALA A 545 -22.43 23.98 -7.37
N TYR A 546 -21.30 23.84 -6.66
CA TYR A 546 -20.56 22.58 -6.62
C TYR A 546 -21.36 21.49 -5.92
N HIS A 547 -21.84 21.71 -4.71
CA HIS A 547 -22.60 20.71 -3.96
C HIS A 547 -23.81 20.18 -4.72
N MET A 548 -24.51 21.06 -5.42
CA MET A 548 -25.69 20.68 -6.22
C MET A 548 -25.35 20.04 -7.56
N GLY A 549 -24.23 20.40 -8.18
CA GLY A 549 -23.96 20.08 -9.60
C GLY A 549 -22.87 19.05 -9.87
N LEU A 550 -21.90 18.85 -8.97
CA LEU A 550 -20.68 18.05 -9.24
C LEU A 550 -20.98 16.64 -9.71
N ARG A 551 -21.87 15.89 -9.03
CA ARG A 551 -22.22 14.51 -9.45
C ARG A 551 -22.78 14.46 -10.86
N ALA A 552 -23.67 15.37 -11.20
CA ALA A 552 -24.27 15.42 -12.53
C ALA A 552 -23.23 15.75 -13.61
N ASN A 553 -22.25 16.61 -13.27
CA ASN A 553 -21.14 16.94 -14.16
C ASN A 553 -20.19 15.74 -14.33
N MET A 554 -19.81 15.06 -13.25
CA MET A 554 -18.97 13.86 -13.30
C MET A 554 -19.57 12.77 -14.18
N LYS A 555 -20.88 12.48 -14.04
CA LYS A 555 -21.57 11.46 -14.85
C LYS A 555 -21.51 11.70 -16.35
N ARG A 556 -21.23 12.94 -16.77
CA ARG A 556 -21.11 13.35 -18.19
C ARG A 556 -19.67 13.61 -18.60
N SER A 557 -18.73 13.37 -17.71
CA SER A 557 -17.32 13.67 -17.92
C SER A 557 -16.52 12.45 -18.40
N PRO A 558 -15.35 12.65 -19.01
CA PRO A 558 -14.44 11.58 -19.40
C PRO A 558 -14.08 10.62 -18.25
N LEU A 559 -14.04 11.11 -17.00
CA LEU A 559 -13.72 10.28 -15.84
C LEU A 559 -14.71 9.13 -15.60
N MET A 560 -15.94 9.24 -16.08
CA MET A 560 -17.00 8.23 -15.93
C MET A 560 -17.55 7.70 -17.27
N ASP A 561 -16.94 8.09 -18.39
CA ASP A 561 -17.27 7.56 -19.71
C ASP A 561 -16.61 6.20 -19.92
N THR A 562 -17.32 5.12 -19.56
CA THR A 562 -16.83 3.75 -19.68
C THR A 562 -16.50 3.34 -21.10
N GLN A 563 -17.31 3.78 -22.08
CA GLN A 563 -17.11 3.41 -23.48
C GLN A 563 -15.94 4.18 -24.09
N GLY A 564 -15.83 5.48 -23.82
CA GLY A 564 -14.68 6.29 -24.26
C GLY A 564 -13.38 5.77 -23.69
N TYR A 565 -13.35 5.46 -22.39
CA TYR A 565 -12.19 4.87 -21.71
C TYR A 565 -11.77 3.54 -22.34
N MET A 566 -12.72 2.61 -22.60
CA MET A 566 -12.39 1.33 -23.21
C MET A 566 -11.89 1.48 -24.65
N ASN A 567 -12.48 2.37 -25.43
CA ASN A 567 -12.01 2.64 -26.79
C ASN A 567 -10.55 3.12 -26.81
N GLU A 568 -10.17 4.01 -25.88
CA GLU A 568 -8.79 4.50 -25.74
C GLU A 568 -7.84 3.39 -25.30
N LEU A 569 -8.22 2.61 -24.28
CA LEU A 569 -7.40 1.54 -23.73
C LEU A 569 -7.20 0.41 -24.74
N GLU A 570 -8.26 0.00 -25.44
CA GLU A 570 -8.22 -1.05 -26.45
C GLU A 570 -7.40 -0.63 -27.68
N SER A 571 -7.50 0.64 -28.08
CA SER A 571 -6.61 1.23 -29.10
C SER A 571 -5.15 1.15 -28.66
N ALA A 572 -4.86 1.51 -27.41
CA ALA A 572 -3.52 1.43 -26.85
C ALA A 572 -3.00 -0.03 -26.82
N TYR A 573 -3.84 -1.00 -26.45
CA TYR A 573 -3.49 -2.44 -26.51
C TYR A 573 -3.15 -2.90 -27.94
N ARG A 574 -3.93 -2.46 -28.94
CA ARG A 574 -3.65 -2.75 -30.34
C ARG A 574 -2.31 -2.15 -30.79
N GLU A 575 -2.06 -0.90 -30.42
CA GLU A 575 -0.79 -0.21 -30.78
C GLU A 575 0.44 -0.93 -30.21
N ILE A 576 0.42 -1.29 -28.93
CA ILE A 576 1.56 -1.98 -28.32
C ILE A 576 1.71 -3.43 -28.84
N TRP A 577 0.60 -4.11 -29.16
CA TRP A 577 0.63 -5.41 -29.80
C TRP A 577 1.24 -5.32 -31.21
N GLU A 578 0.89 -4.29 -32.00
CA GLU A 578 1.49 -4.04 -33.29
C GLU A 578 3.01 -3.81 -33.18
N LYS A 579 3.45 -3.03 -32.21
CA LYS A 579 4.87 -2.83 -31.92
C LYS A 579 5.58 -4.16 -31.61
N PHE A 580 4.98 -4.99 -30.76
CA PHE A 580 5.50 -6.33 -30.47
C PHE A 580 5.58 -7.21 -31.72
N CYS A 581 4.58 -7.18 -32.60
CA CYS A 581 4.60 -7.95 -33.83
C CYS A 581 5.71 -7.54 -34.81
N ARG A 582 6.07 -6.24 -34.80
CA ARG A 582 7.12 -5.70 -35.69
C ARG A 582 8.55 -5.91 -35.17
N THR A 583 8.72 -6.19 -33.87
CA THR A 583 10.05 -6.53 -33.33
C THR A 583 10.43 -7.94 -33.79
N SER A 584 11.63 -8.11 -34.36
CA SER A 584 12.15 -9.44 -34.72
C SER A 584 12.28 -10.30 -33.46
N PRO A 585 12.04 -11.62 -33.51
CA PRO A 585 12.43 -12.51 -32.44
C PRO A 585 13.92 -12.29 -32.14
N SER A 586 14.25 -12.17 -30.85
CA SER A 586 15.65 -12.07 -30.43
C SER A 586 16.40 -13.31 -30.94
N SER A 587 17.38 -13.09 -31.81
CA SER A 587 18.26 -14.15 -32.34
C SER A 587 19.16 -14.73 -31.25
#